data_bf14e3084baa2ec9e453f9daaa41d7f1
#
_entry.id   bf14e3084baa2ec9e453f9daaa41d7f1
#
_cell.length_a   1.000
_cell.length_b   1.000
_cell.length_c   1.000
_cell.angle_alpha   90.00
_cell.angle_beta   90.00
_cell.angle_gamma   90.00
#
_symmetry.space_group_name_H-M   'P 1'
#
loop_
_entity.id
_entity.type
_entity.pdbx_description
1 polymer ?
#
loop_
_entity_poly.entity_id
_entity_poly.type
_entity_poly.pdbx_seq_one_letter_code
_entity_poly.pdbx_strand_id
1 'polypeptide(L)'
;MYGTGGYMLSVNEALSYNQDAIGIGRKGTIDKPYILKAPFWTVDTLFYALPRENNKLDFLNCIFQKINWKSKDESTGVPSLSKTTINSVDIHIPEETEQAKIGSYFQSLDNFITLHQRKSFYSYTIFTKKGDLL
;
A
#
# COMPACT_ATOMS: atom_id res chain seq x y z
N MET A 1 7.98 -4.19 12.41
CA MET A 1 6.57 -4.07 12.83
C MET A 1 5.94 -2.86 12.17
N TYR A 2 4.75 -3.01 11.65
CA TYR A 2 4.05 -2.00 10.88
C TYR A 2 2.70 -1.65 11.51
N GLY A 3 2.31 -0.40 11.41
CA GLY A 3 1.00 0.11 11.80
C GLY A 3 0.31 0.81 10.64
N THR A 4 -0.81 1.47 10.88
CA THR A 4 -1.61 2.12 9.82
C THR A 4 -0.86 3.24 9.08
N GLY A 5 0.15 3.82 9.71
CA GLY A 5 1.01 4.85 9.11
C GLY A 5 2.31 4.33 8.50
N GLY A 6 2.55 3.02 8.50
CA GLY A 6 3.76 2.41 7.96
C GLY A 6 4.67 1.79 9.02
N TYR A 7 5.97 1.76 8.73
CA TYR A 7 6.98 1.15 9.62
C TYR A 7 7.09 1.86 10.97
N MET A 8 7.18 1.08 12.04
CA MET A 8 7.31 1.58 13.41
C MET A 8 8.65 1.20 14.03
N LEU A 9 8.91 -0.10 14.17
CA LEU A 9 10.13 -0.61 14.81
C LEU A 9 10.39 -2.07 14.40
N SER A 10 11.58 -2.58 14.70
CA SER A 10 11.93 -3.97 14.45
C SER A 10 11.61 -4.85 15.65
N VAL A 11 11.15 -6.09 15.36
CA VAL A 11 10.83 -7.12 16.34
C VAL A 11 11.52 -8.43 15.95
N ASN A 12 11.62 -9.38 16.88
CA ASN A 12 12.37 -10.63 16.68
C ASN A 12 11.55 -11.72 15.97
N GLU A 13 10.26 -11.51 15.79
CA GLU A 13 9.35 -12.49 15.17
C GLU A 13 8.61 -11.87 13.99
N ALA A 14 8.08 -12.73 13.13
CA ALA A 14 7.27 -12.30 12.00
C ALA A 14 5.96 -13.08 11.93
N LEU A 15 4.90 -12.40 11.50
CA LEU A 15 3.63 -13.04 11.15
C LEU A 15 3.72 -13.73 9.79
N SER A 16 4.55 -13.19 8.91
CA SER A 16 4.90 -13.81 7.63
C SER A 16 6.39 -13.67 7.40
N TYR A 17 7.06 -14.78 7.12
CA TYR A 17 8.50 -14.80 6.84
C TYR A 17 8.83 -14.71 5.36
N ASN A 18 7.98 -15.27 4.50
CA ASN A 18 8.29 -15.49 3.09
C ASN A 18 7.29 -14.86 2.12
N GLN A 19 6.14 -14.45 2.59
CA GLN A 19 5.05 -13.99 1.74
C GLN A 19 4.72 -12.53 2.03
N ASP A 20 4.78 -11.71 0.99
CA ASP A 20 4.35 -10.31 1.06
C ASP A 20 2.83 -10.23 1.13
N ALA A 21 2.31 -9.14 1.68
CA ALA A 21 0.89 -8.94 1.91
C ALA A 21 0.47 -7.50 1.64
N ILE A 22 -0.82 -7.25 1.72
CA ILE A 22 -1.38 -5.89 1.70
C ILE A 22 -1.83 -5.55 3.11
N GLY A 23 -1.26 -4.50 3.69
CA GLY A 23 -1.69 -3.95 4.96
C GLY A 23 -2.88 -3.02 4.77
N ILE A 24 -3.91 -3.18 5.60
CA ILE A 24 -5.08 -2.31 5.61
C ILE A 24 -5.46 -1.96 7.04
N GLY A 25 -5.69 -0.67 7.29
CA GLY A 25 -6.00 -0.19 8.63
C GLY A 25 -7.33 -0.71 9.13
N ARG A 26 -7.31 -1.27 10.36
CA ARG A 26 -8.50 -1.63 11.10
C ARG A 26 -9.08 -0.42 11.81
N LYS A 27 -8.24 0.43 12.36
CA LYS A 27 -8.63 1.57 13.18
C LYS A 27 -7.63 2.72 12.97
N GLY A 28 -8.13 3.92 12.80
CA GLY A 28 -7.32 5.10 12.51
C GLY A 28 -7.28 5.40 11.02
N THR A 29 -6.16 5.19 10.36
CA THR A 29 -6.04 5.36 8.90
C THR A 29 -6.50 4.10 8.19
N ILE A 30 -7.69 4.14 7.62
CA ILE A 30 -8.34 2.97 6.98
C ILE A 30 -8.31 3.03 5.45
N ASP A 31 -7.94 4.15 4.86
CA ASP A 31 -8.03 4.43 3.43
C ASP A 31 -6.69 4.44 2.70
N LYS A 32 -5.64 3.96 3.34
CA LYS A 32 -4.29 3.92 2.76
C LYS A 32 -3.67 2.54 2.86
N PRO A 33 -4.20 1.54 2.13
CA PRO A 33 -3.56 0.23 2.08
C PRO A 33 -2.19 0.31 1.42
N TYR A 34 -1.27 -0.56 1.82
CA TYR A 34 0.08 -0.60 1.27
C TYR A 34 0.67 -2.00 1.34
N ILE A 35 1.71 -2.25 0.54
CA ILE A 35 2.38 -3.55 0.50
C ILE A 35 3.29 -3.70 1.72
N LEU A 36 3.13 -4.83 2.42
CA LEU A 36 3.99 -5.29 3.49
C LEU A 36 4.99 -6.29 2.93
N LYS A 37 6.26 -5.95 2.96
CA LYS A 37 7.33 -6.86 2.53
C LYS A 37 7.67 -7.85 3.62
N ALA A 38 7.70 -9.13 3.29
CA ALA A 38 8.15 -10.17 4.23
C ALA A 38 9.66 -10.04 4.51
N PRO A 39 10.13 -10.36 5.73
CA PRO A 39 9.32 -10.71 6.89
C PRO A 39 8.67 -9.48 7.56
N PHE A 40 7.46 -9.61 8.07
CA PHE A 40 6.78 -8.50 8.74
C PHE A 40 5.99 -8.95 9.96
N TRP A 41 5.74 -8.00 10.86
CA TRP A 41 4.78 -8.06 11.97
C TRP A 41 3.87 -6.84 11.88
N THR A 42 2.61 -6.97 12.29
CA THR A 42 1.66 -5.86 12.33
C THR A 42 1.11 -5.65 13.74
N VAL A 43 0.82 -4.39 14.07
CA VAL A 43 0.08 -4.06 15.30
C VAL A 43 -1.40 -4.39 15.16
N ASP A 44 -2.13 -4.43 16.28
CA ASP A 44 -3.54 -4.82 16.30
C ASP A 44 -4.47 -3.93 15.47
N THR A 45 -4.07 -2.71 15.18
CA THR A 45 -4.84 -1.76 14.37
C THR A 45 -4.62 -1.92 12.88
N LEU A 46 -3.75 -2.84 12.45
CA LEU A 46 -3.46 -3.12 11.05
C LEU A 46 -3.78 -4.58 10.72
N PHE A 47 -4.72 -4.79 9.80
CA PHE A 47 -4.94 -6.09 9.18
C PHE A 47 -3.95 -6.32 8.04
N TYR A 48 -3.71 -7.57 7.69
CA TYR A 48 -2.97 -7.91 6.47
C TYR A 48 -3.74 -8.94 5.66
N ALA A 49 -3.68 -8.80 4.34
CA ALA A 49 -4.32 -9.68 3.39
C ALA A 49 -3.25 -10.39 2.57
N LEU A 50 -3.26 -11.71 2.59
CA LEU A 50 -2.37 -12.53 1.78
C LEU A 50 -3.08 -12.92 0.49
N PRO A 51 -2.48 -12.72 -0.69
CA PRO A 51 -3.05 -13.19 -1.94
C PRO A 51 -3.23 -14.71 -1.93
N ARG A 52 -4.36 -15.17 -2.43
CA ARG A 52 -4.54 -16.62 -2.71
C ARG A 52 -3.71 -17.00 -3.93
N GLU A 53 -3.51 -18.30 -4.12
CA GLU A 53 -2.84 -18.84 -5.30
C GLU A 53 -3.41 -18.23 -6.59
N ASN A 54 -2.54 -17.97 -7.56
CA ASN A 54 -2.86 -17.39 -8.86
C ASN A 54 -3.27 -15.91 -8.84
N ASN A 55 -3.26 -15.25 -7.70
CA ASN A 55 -3.49 -13.81 -7.63
C ASN A 55 -2.18 -13.07 -7.44
N LYS A 56 -1.98 -12.00 -8.21
CA LYS A 56 -0.76 -11.19 -8.16
C LYS A 56 -0.93 -10.07 -7.13
N LEU A 57 0.06 -9.94 -6.25
CA LEU A 57 0.06 -8.94 -5.17
C LEU A 57 -0.05 -7.51 -5.72
N ASP A 58 0.72 -7.18 -6.76
CA ASP A 58 0.73 -5.84 -7.35
C ASP A 58 -0.64 -5.47 -7.94
N PHE A 59 -1.30 -6.43 -8.57
CA PHE A 59 -2.66 -6.23 -9.07
C PHE A 59 -3.66 -6.00 -7.92
N LEU A 60 -3.62 -6.84 -6.89
CA LEU A 60 -4.51 -6.70 -5.73
C LEU A 60 -4.27 -5.39 -5.00
N ASN A 61 -3.03 -4.95 -4.89
CA ASN A 61 -2.71 -3.66 -4.31
C ASN A 61 -3.34 -2.51 -5.09
N CYS A 62 -3.31 -2.56 -6.42
CA CYS A 62 -4.00 -1.58 -7.27
C CYS A 62 -5.50 -1.54 -7.00
N ILE A 63 -6.14 -2.71 -6.84
CA ILE A 63 -7.56 -2.81 -6.50
C ILE A 63 -7.84 -2.22 -5.12
N PHE A 64 -7.04 -2.56 -4.13
CA PHE A 64 -7.19 -2.05 -2.77
C PHE A 64 -7.07 -0.52 -2.71
N GLN A 65 -6.19 0.07 -3.53
CA GLN A 65 -6.05 1.52 -3.65
C GLN A 65 -7.30 2.21 -4.23
N LYS A 66 -8.07 1.50 -5.06
CA LYS A 66 -9.27 2.05 -5.71
C LYS A 66 -10.54 1.92 -4.87
N ILE A 67 -10.58 1.02 -3.92
CA ILE A 67 -11.76 0.83 -3.07
C ILE A 67 -11.96 2.07 -2.19
N ASN A 68 -13.19 2.55 -2.12
CA ASN A 68 -13.53 3.66 -1.22
C ASN A 68 -13.74 3.15 0.21
N TRP A 69 -12.64 2.93 0.92
CA TRP A 69 -12.67 2.42 2.28
C TRP A 69 -13.35 3.36 3.26
N LYS A 70 -13.28 4.67 3.05
CA LYS A 70 -13.95 5.65 3.89
C LYS A 70 -15.46 5.50 3.90
N SER A 71 -16.05 5.11 2.76
CA SER A 71 -17.49 4.84 2.69
C SER A 71 -17.94 3.62 3.49
N LYS A 72 -17.00 2.78 3.89
CA LYS A 72 -17.21 1.55 4.65
C LYS A 72 -16.89 1.70 6.13
N ASP A 73 -16.56 2.91 6.57
CA ASP A 73 -16.29 3.23 7.97
C ASP A 73 -17.54 2.97 8.82
N GLU A 74 -17.39 2.16 9.86
CA GLU A 74 -18.47 1.73 10.74
C GLU A 74 -18.52 2.54 12.06
N SER A 75 -17.57 3.46 12.26
CA SER A 75 -17.46 4.21 13.51
C SER A 75 -18.11 5.58 13.42
N THR A 76 -18.45 6.15 14.58
CA THR A 76 -18.88 7.54 14.72
C THR A 76 -17.77 8.46 15.24
N GLY A 77 -16.61 7.89 15.54
CA GLY A 77 -15.43 8.59 16.05
C GLY A 77 -14.20 8.30 15.22
N VAL A 78 -13.22 7.61 15.79
CA VAL A 78 -12.03 7.18 15.07
C VAL A 78 -12.44 6.21 13.96
N PRO A 79 -12.04 6.44 12.69
CA PRO A 79 -12.39 5.56 11.59
C PRO A 79 -11.99 4.11 11.85
N SER A 80 -12.87 3.17 11.51
CA SER A 80 -12.64 1.74 11.72
C SER A 80 -13.28 0.88 10.64
N LEU A 81 -12.63 -0.26 10.36
CA LEU A 81 -13.11 -1.31 9.48
C LEU A 81 -13.14 -2.64 10.24
N SER A 82 -14.17 -3.44 10.01
CA SER A 82 -14.22 -4.81 10.51
C SER A 82 -13.69 -5.78 9.47
N LYS A 83 -13.22 -6.94 9.93
CA LYS A 83 -12.82 -8.05 9.03
C LYS A 83 -13.99 -8.49 8.15
N THR A 84 -15.21 -8.52 8.69
CA THR A 84 -16.43 -8.87 7.96
C THR A 84 -16.67 -7.90 6.80
N THR A 85 -16.55 -6.61 7.03
CA THR A 85 -16.72 -5.59 5.99
C THR A 85 -15.67 -5.74 4.89
N ILE A 86 -14.40 -5.94 5.26
CA ILE A 86 -13.32 -6.14 4.29
C ILE A 86 -13.60 -7.40 3.45
N ASN A 87 -13.99 -8.49 4.07
CA ASN A 87 -14.29 -9.75 3.38
C ASN A 87 -15.55 -9.68 2.50
N SER A 88 -16.43 -8.71 2.73
CA SER A 88 -17.65 -8.53 1.93
C SER A 88 -17.44 -7.77 0.63
N VAL A 89 -16.26 -7.21 0.42
CA VAL A 89 -15.96 -6.45 -0.80
C VAL A 89 -15.79 -7.41 -1.97
N ASP A 90 -16.65 -7.25 -2.97
CA ASP A 90 -16.56 -8.01 -4.21
C ASP A 90 -15.68 -7.27 -5.23
N ILE A 91 -14.76 -8.00 -5.85
CA ILE A 91 -13.88 -7.48 -6.89
C ILE A 91 -13.89 -8.42 -8.09
N HIS A 92 -13.71 -7.84 -9.27
CA HIS A 92 -13.52 -8.62 -10.49
C HIS A 92 -12.04 -8.91 -10.68
N ILE A 93 -11.70 -10.20 -10.75
CA ILE A 93 -10.31 -10.65 -10.88
C ILE A 93 -10.14 -11.27 -12.28
N PRO A 94 -9.33 -10.67 -13.17
CA PRO A 94 -9.01 -11.25 -14.47
C PRO A 94 -8.06 -12.44 -14.32
N GLU A 95 -7.73 -13.07 -15.43
CA GLU A 95 -6.74 -14.14 -15.47
C GLU A 95 -5.36 -13.69 -14.96
N GLU A 96 -4.58 -14.64 -14.47
CA GLU A 96 -3.27 -14.37 -13.85
C GLU A 96 -2.33 -13.56 -14.77
N THR A 97 -2.27 -13.89 -16.04
CA THR A 97 -1.43 -13.17 -17.01
C THR A 97 -1.84 -11.71 -17.18
N GLU A 98 -3.13 -11.44 -17.17
CA GLU A 98 -3.66 -10.07 -17.26
C GLU A 98 -3.41 -9.30 -15.97
N GLN A 99 -3.56 -9.96 -14.81
CA GLN A 99 -3.20 -9.36 -13.52
C GLN A 99 -1.74 -8.91 -13.50
N ALA A 100 -0.82 -9.74 -13.99
CA ALA A 100 0.60 -9.41 -14.05
C ALA A 100 0.87 -8.20 -14.94
N LYS A 101 0.20 -8.10 -16.08
CA LYS A 101 0.32 -6.95 -16.98
C LYS A 101 -0.19 -5.66 -16.35
N ILE A 102 -1.35 -5.71 -15.71
CA ILE A 102 -1.95 -4.55 -15.04
C ILE A 102 -1.06 -4.09 -13.88
N GLY A 103 -0.62 -5.00 -13.03
CA GLY A 103 0.26 -4.69 -11.90
C GLY A 103 1.58 -4.08 -12.35
N SER A 104 2.23 -4.65 -13.38
CA SER A 104 3.46 -4.11 -13.96
C SER A 104 3.27 -2.73 -14.57
N TYR A 105 2.17 -2.49 -15.24
CA TYR A 105 1.85 -1.18 -15.81
C TYR A 105 1.77 -0.10 -14.73
N PHE A 106 1.03 -0.34 -13.65
CA PHE A 106 0.90 0.62 -12.57
C PHE A 106 2.21 0.84 -11.82
N GLN A 107 2.98 -0.22 -11.60
CA GLN A 107 4.31 -0.10 -10.98
C GLN A 107 5.26 0.72 -11.83
N SER A 108 5.28 0.51 -13.15
CA SER A 108 6.09 1.29 -14.08
C SER A 108 5.68 2.76 -14.07
N LEU A 109 4.38 3.05 -14.00
CA LEU A 109 3.85 4.40 -13.93
C LEU A 109 4.27 5.09 -12.62
N ASP A 110 4.19 4.41 -11.49
CA ASP A 110 4.63 4.93 -10.20
C ASP A 110 6.13 5.23 -10.20
N ASN A 111 6.94 4.34 -10.76
CA ASN A 111 8.38 4.55 -10.91
C ASN A 111 8.69 5.75 -11.80
N PHE A 112 7.96 5.91 -12.88
CA PHE A 112 8.11 7.06 -13.80
C PHE A 112 7.79 8.38 -13.09
N ILE A 113 6.70 8.43 -12.34
CA ILE A 113 6.29 9.61 -11.57
C ILE A 113 7.37 9.96 -10.53
N THR A 114 7.85 8.97 -9.78
CA THR A 114 8.91 9.16 -8.79
C THR A 114 10.19 9.70 -9.42
N LEU A 115 10.62 9.16 -10.56
CA LEU A 115 11.80 9.61 -11.27
C LEU A 115 11.64 11.06 -11.75
N HIS A 116 10.48 11.41 -12.27
CA HIS A 116 10.17 12.76 -12.73
C HIS A 116 10.19 13.77 -11.59
N GLN A 117 9.63 13.43 -10.44
CA GLN A 117 9.67 14.25 -9.24
C GLN A 117 11.10 14.49 -8.75
N ARG A 118 11.94 13.45 -8.73
CA ARG A 118 13.37 13.55 -8.36
C ARG A 118 14.12 14.48 -9.31
N LYS A 119 13.88 14.37 -10.60
CA LYS A 119 14.50 15.20 -11.62
C LYS A 119 14.13 16.68 -11.43
N SER A 120 12.86 16.98 -11.20
CA SER A 120 12.38 18.34 -10.94
C SER A 120 13.01 18.94 -9.68
N PHE A 121 13.05 18.17 -8.60
CA PHE A 121 13.68 18.60 -7.33
C PHE A 121 15.17 18.90 -7.52
N TYR A 122 15.89 18.02 -8.21
CA TYR A 122 17.31 18.19 -8.48
C TYR A 122 17.59 19.45 -9.31
N SER A 123 16.81 19.70 -10.34
CA SER A 123 16.93 20.89 -11.18
C SER A 123 16.69 22.16 -10.37
N TYR A 124 15.70 22.17 -9.51
CA TYR A 124 15.41 23.29 -8.62
C TYR A 124 16.58 23.60 -7.67
N THR A 125 17.15 22.55 -7.06
CA THR A 125 18.28 22.68 -6.15
C THR A 125 19.51 23.29 -6.85
N ILE A 126 19.81 22.85 -8.07
CA ILE A 126 20.92 23.42 -8.87
C ILE A 126 20.68 24.89 -9.17
N PHE A 127 19.47 25.25 -9.56
CA PHE A 127 19.11 26.63 -9.86
C PHE A 127 19.30 27.53 -8.63
N THR A 128 18.84 27.10 -7.46
CA THR A 128 19.00 27.83 -6.20
C THR A 128 20.48 28.08 -5.87
N LYS A 129 21.33 27.04 -6.02
CA LYS A 129 22.77 27.20 -5.81
C LYS A 129 23.41 28.22 -6.74
N LYS A 130 23.02 28.23 -7.99
CA LYS A 130 23.49 29.23 -8.95
C LYS A 130 23.05 30.64 -8.57
N GLY A 131 21.81 30.79 -8.08
CA GLY A 131 21.29 32.06 -7.58
C GLY A 131 22.06 32.55 -6.37
N ASP A 132 22.48 31.66 -5.48
CA ASP A 132 23.27 32.02 -4.29
C ASP A 132 24.70 32.47 -4.62
N LEU A 133 25.22 32.09 -5.76
CA LEU A 133 26.55 32.47 -6.22
C LEU A 133 26.60 33.83 -6.92
N LEU A 134 25.44 34.34 -7.24
CA LEU A 134 25.29 35.63 -7.90
C LEU A 134 25.01 36.75 -6.88
#